data_a71ba3db2acf1667057f324e6b420d58
#
_entry.id   a71ba3db2acf1667057f324e6b420d58
#
_cell.length_a   1.000
_cell.length_b   1.000
_cell.length_c   1.000
_cell.angle_alpha   90.00
_cell.angle_beta   90.00
_cell.angle_gamma   90.00
#
_symmetry.space_group_name_H-M   'P 1'
#
loop_
_entity.id
_entity.type
_entity.pdbx_description
1 polymer ?
#
loop_
_entity_poly.entity_id
_entity_poly.type
_entity_poly.pdbx_seq_one_letter_code
_entity_poly.pdbx_strand_id
1 'polypeptide(L)'
;MKKYYGSTIGLSGRGESVAMKSNYCEIDPSKVDKYGVPVLRFNYQWTDNEIKQAKHMQDTFEEIIHNMGAISLWNKPGRESNYGLTKPGQIIHEVSTTRMGSDPKDSV
;
A
#
# COMPACT_ATOMS: atom_id res chain seq x y z
N MET A 1 -12.61 13.54 26.93
CA MET A 1 -11.78 13.91 25.77
C MET A 1 -10.64 14.87 26.13
N LYS A 2 -10.84 15.93 26.92
CA LYS A 2 -9.78 16.92 27.22
C LYS A 2 -8.54 16.34 27.91
N LYS A 3 -8.68 15.27 28.72
CA LYS A 3 -7.56 14.70 29.51
C LYS A 3 -6.43 14.13 28.64
N TYR A 4 -6.72 13.67 27.42
CA TYR A 4 -5.73 13.03 26.52
C TYR A 4 -5.50 13.82 25.23
N TYR A 5 -5.99 15.07 25.19
CA TYR A 5 -5.76 15.93 24.03
C TYR A 5 -4.27 16.25 23.88
N GLY A 6 -3.71 15.97 22.71
CA GLY A 6 -2.29 16.17 22.43
C GLY A 6 -1.33 15.12 23.01
N SER A 7 -1.87 14.07 23.68
CA SER A 7 -1.04 13.00 24.28
C SER A 7 -0.87 11.78 23.37
N THR A 8 -1.50 11.75 22.21
CA THR A 8 -1.39 10.66 21.22
C THR A 8 -0.99 11.22 19.87
N ILE A 9 -0.07 10.52 19.21
CA ILE A 9 0.35 10.79 17.83
C ILE A 9 0.23 9.51 17.01
N GLY A 10 0.04 9.66 15.71
CA GLY A 10 0.09 8.56 14.75
C GLY A 10 1.19 8.82 13.73
N LEU A 11 1.94 7.78 13.40
CA LEU A 11 2.93 7.79 12.33
C LEU A 11 2.38 6.98 11.16
N SER A 12 2.43 7.53 9.96
CA SER A 12 2.12 6.81 8.73
C SER A 12 3.18 7.11 7.68
N GLY A 13 3.58 6.08 6.93
CA GLY A 13 4.56 6.21 5.86
C GLY A 13 3.92 6.10 4.49
N ARG A 14 4.55 6.70 3.52
CA ARG A 14 4.29 6.50 2.10
C ARG A 14 5.56 5.98 1.46
N GLY A 15 5.45 4.88 0.73
CA GLY A 15 6.54 4.29 -0.03
C GLY A 15 6.31 4.47 -1.51
N GLU A 16 7.32 4.12 -2.27
CA GLU A 16 7.28 4.11 -3.72
C GLU A 16 7.08 2.67 -4.21
N SER A 17 6.22 2.49 -5.21
CA SER A 17 6.03 1.21 -5.89
C SER A 17 6.71 1.23 -7.25
N VAL A 18 7.46 0.20 -7.54
CA VAL A 18 8.11 0.03 -8.85
C VAL A 18 7.09 -0.50 -9.86
N ALA A 19 7.02 0.14 -11.01
CA ALA A 19 6.15 -0.30 -12.11
C ALA A 19 6.62 -1.65 -12.67
N MET A 20 5.77 -2.68 -12.55
CA MET A 20 6.04 -4.05 -13.00
C MET A 20 5.03 -4.48 -14.07
N LYS A 21 5.49 -5.23 -15.08
CA LYS A 21 4.58 -5.80 -16.11
C LYS A 21 3.55 -6.76 -15.51
N SER A 22 3.86 -7.39 -14.39
CA SER A 22 2.94 -8.28 -13.67
C SER A 22 1.81 -7.54 -12.96
N ASN A 23 1.96 -6.24 -12.74
CA ASN A 23 0.93 -5.39 -12.12
C ASN A 23 0.18 -4.66 -13.23
N TYR A 24 -1.04 -5.11 -13.51
CA TYR A 24 -1.86 -4.57 -14.61
C TYR A 24 -3.34 -4.59 -14.24
N CYS A 25 -4.11 -3.84 -14.98
CA CYS A 25 -5.57 -3.92 -14.94
C CYS A 25 -6.11 -4.31 -16.32
N GLU A 26 -7.22 -5.01 -16.32
CA GLU A 26 -7.93 -5.42 -17.52
C GLU A 26 -9.45 -5.42 -17.29
N ILE A 27 -10.22 -5.44 -18.34
CA ILE A 27 -11.67 -5.62 -18.24
C ILE A 27 -11.94 -7.10 -17.87
N ASP A 28 -12.73 -7.31 -16.80
CA ASP A 28 -13.14 -8.67 -16.45
C ASP A 28 -14.12 -9.22 -17.51
N PRO A 29 -13.80 -10.32 -18.20
CA PRO A 29 -14.65 -10.84 -19.28
C PRO A 29 -15.95 -11.48 -18.80
N SER A 30 -16.07 -11.73 -17.49
CA SER A 30 -17.16 -12.51 -16.89
C SER A 30 -18.04 -11.71 -15.92
N LYS A 31 -17.62 -10.49 -15.55
CA LYS A 31 -18.30 -9.70 -14.53
C LYS A 31 -18.72 -8.34 -15.06
N VAL A 32 -19.95 -7.99 -14.72
CA VAL A 32 -20.51 -6.66 -14.95
C VAL A 32 -21.06 -6.10 -13.64
N ASP A 33 -21.15 -4.77 -13.57
CA ASP A 33 -21.81 -4.11 -12.45
C ASP A 33 -23.34 -4.21 -12.54
N LYS A 34 -24.05 -3.59 -11.61
CA LYS A 34 -25.53 -3.59 -11.57
C LYS A 34 -26.21 -2.89 -12.78
N TYR A 35 -25.43 -2.19 -13.59
CA TYR A 35 -25.92 -1.51 -14.80
C TYR A 35 -25.51 -2.24 -16.09
N GLY A 36 -24.83 -3.38 -15.98
CA GLY A 36 -24.34 -4.16 -17.13
C GLY A 36 -23.02 -3.66 -17.70
N VAL A 37 -22.32 -2.74 -17.00
CA VAL A 37 -21.02 -2.23 -17.42
C VAL A 37 -19.93 -3.20 -16.96
N PRO A 38 -19.01 -3.65 -17.85
CA PRO A 38 -17.89 -4.48 -17.47
C PRO A 38 -17.02 -3.83 -16.38
N VAL A 39 -16.62 -4.63 -15.39
CA VAL A 39 -15.79 -4.15 -14.29
C VAL A 39 -14.31 -4.37 -14.57
N LEU A 40 -13.44 -3.60 -13.91
CA LEU A 40 -12.01 -3.81 -13.98
C LEU A 40 -11.58 -4.92 -13.02
N ARG A 41 -10.66 -5.74 -13.50
CA ARG A 41 -9.92 -6.71 -12.70
C ARG A 41 -8.48 -6.22 -12.57
N PHE A 42 -8.00 -6.11 -11.33
CA PHE A 42 -6.63 -5.74 -11.02
C PHE A 42 -5.82 -6.98 -10.67
N ASN A 43 -4.69 -7.14 -11.34
CA ASN A 43 -3.67 -8.11 -10.97
C ASN A 43 -2.50 -7.32 -10.37
N TYR A 44 -2.36 -7.40 -9.05
CA TYR A 44 -1.40 -6.56 -8.33
C TYR A 44 -0.77 -7.34 -7.18
N GLN A 45 0.56 -7.26 -7.07
CA GLN A 45 1.32 -7.87 -6.00
C GLN A 45 2.43 -6.92 -5.54
N TRP A 46 2.65 -6.87 -4.22
CA TRP A 46 3.82 -6.22 -3.65
C TRP A 46 5.06 -7.03 -3.98
N THR A 47 6.12 -6.35 -4.37
CA THR A 47 7.44 -6.95 -4.58
C THR A 47 8.24 -6.96 -3.27
N ASP A 48 9.38 -7.63 -3.27
CA ASP A 48 10.31 -7.59 -2.13
C ASP A 48 10.80 -6.18 -1.80
N ASN A 49 10.81 -5.29 -2.80
CA ASN A 49 11.22 -3.91 -2.61
C ASN A 49 10.24 -3.14 -1.71
N GLU A 50 8.93 -3.20 -2.02
CA GLU A 50 7.90 -2.55 -1.21
C GLU A 50 7.84 -3.15 0.20
N ILE A 51 8.01 -4.48 0.32
CA ILE A 51 8.03 -5.16 1.61
C ILE A 51 9.24 -4.71 2.45
N LYS A 52 10.42 -4.56 1.84
CA LYS A 52 11.61 -4.02 2.53
C LYS A 52 11.45 -2.56 2.93
N GLN A 53 10.84 -1.73 2.09
CA GLN A 53 10.52 -0.35 2.42
C GLN A 53 9.57 -0.29 3.63
N ALA A 54 8.50 -1.10 3.62
CA ALA A 54 7.56 -1.15 4.74
C ALA A 54 8.24 -1.58 6.03
N LYS A 55 9.11 -2.60 5.98
CA LYS A 55 9.89 -3.00 7.14
C LYS A 55 10.76 -1.86 7.67
N HIS A 56 11.48 -1.18 6.80
CA HIS A 56 12.32 -0.06 7.18
C HIS A 56 11.51 1.09 7.80
N MET A 57 10.33 1.41 7.26
CA MET A 57 9.43 2.40 7.85
C MET A 57 9.00 2.01 9.25
N GLN A 58 8.62 0.75 9.48
CA GLN A 58 8.24 0.28 10.81
C GLN A 58 9.39 0.35 11.81
N ASP A 59 10.61 0.00 11.38
CA ASP A 59 11.80 0.13 12.22
C ASP A 59 12.07 1.60 12.58
N THR A 60 11.96 2.51 11.62
CA THR A 60 12.12 3.96 11.83
C THR A 60 11.03 4.53 12.75
N PHE A 61 9.78 4.10 12.60
CA PHE A 61 8.71 4.55 13.49
C PHE A 61 8.94 4.13 14.93
N GLU A 62 9.39 2.90 15.14
CA GLU A 62 9.74 2.40 16.47
C GLU A 62 10.88 3.22 17.10
N GLU A 63 11.92 3.53 16.31
CA GLU A 63 13.02 4.38 16.75
C GLU A 63 12.56 5.81 17.12
N ILE A 64 11.70 6.41 16.30
CA ILE A 64 11.11 7.73 16.58
C ILE A 64 10.33 7.70 17.89
N ILE A 65 9.44 6.72 18.07
CA ILE A 65 8.62 6.57 19.28
C ILE A 65 9.51 6.42 20.50
N HIS A 66 10.54 5.60 20.42
CA HIS A 66 11.50 5.38 21.51
C HIS A 66 12.26 6.67 21.86
N ASN A 67 12.80 7.37 20.86
CA ASN A 67 13.58 8.59 21.05
C ASN A 67 12.73 9.77 21.60
N MET A 68 11.42 9.75 21.33
CA MET A 68 10.47 10.68 21.92
C MET A 68 10.11 10.37 23.37
N GLY A 69 10.54 9.22 23.92
CA GLY A 69 10.10 8.72 25.22
C GLY A 69 8.60 8.35 25.24
N ALA A 70 8.00 8.10 24.08
CA ALA A 70 6.61 7.71 23.95
C ALA A 70 6.42 6.19 24.12
N ILE A 71 5.18 5.79 24.36
CA ILE A 71 4.80 4.38 24.49
C ILE A 71 4.00 3.98 23.26
N SER A 72 4.38 2.88 22.63
CA SER A 72 3.60 2.31 21.54
C SER A 72 2.29 1.72 22.07
N LEU A 73 1.17 2.11 21.49
CA LEU A 73 -0.16 1.60 21.83
C LEU A 73 -0.50 0.28 21.14
N TRP A 74 0.23 -0.09 20.10
CA TRP A 74 0.03 -1.29 19.31
C TRP A 74 1.36 -2.02 19.08
N ASN A 75 1.24 -3.32 18.82
CA ASN A 75 2.39 -4.11 18.40
C ASN A 75 2.80 -3.69 16.98
N LYS A 76 4.10 -3.63 16.76
CA LYS A 76 4.67 -3.39 15.43
C LYS A 76 4.21 -4.48 14.46
N PRO A 77 3.65 -4.12 13.29
CA PRO A 77 3.31 -5.08 12.25
C PRO A 77 4.54 -5.85 11.79
N GLY A 78 4.42 -7.18 11.75
CA GLY A 78 5.49 -8.07 11.33
C GLY A 78 5.33 -8.56 9.88
N ARG A 79 6.14 -9.57 9.53
CA ARG A 79 6.17 -10.16 8.19
C ARG A 79 4.83 -10.79 7.78
N GLU A 80 4.08 -11.31 8.71
CA GLU A 80 2.76 -11.94 8.51
C GLU A 80 1.71 -10.98 7.95
N SER A 81 1.90 -9.69 8.17
CA SER A 81 1.07 -8.60 7.65
C SER A 81 1.79 -7.74 6.60
N ASN A 82 2.88 -8.24 6.01
CA ASN A 82 3.77 -7.45 5.15
C ASN A 82 4.14 -6.09 5.78
N TYR A 83 4.42 -6.10 7.07
CA TYR A 83 4.78 -4.90 7.85
C TYR A 83 3.74 -3.78 7.80
N GLY A 84 2.47 -4.15 7.70
CA GLY A 84 1.36 -3.20 7.66
C GLY A 84 1.08 -2.59 6.29
N LEU A 85 1.65 -3.14 5.21
CA LEU A 85 1.22 -2.78 3.86
C LEU A 85 -0.25 -3.12 3.66
N THR A 86 -0.98 -2.18 3.12
CA THR A 86 -2.38 -2.37 2.77
C THR A 86 -2.49 -3.43 1.68
N LYS A 87 -3.52 -4.26 1.74
CA LYS A 87 -3.74 -5.24 0.66
C LYS A 87 -4.03 -4.51 -0.65
N PRO A 88 -3.57 -5.04 -1.79
CA PRO A 88 -3.93 -4.51 -3.10
C PRO A 88 -5.46 -4.36 -3.23
N GLY A 89 -5.90 -3.26 -3.85
CA GLY A 89 -7.33 -2.93 -3.99
C GLY A 89 -7.98 -2.28 -2.77
N GLN A 90 -7.28 -2.11 -1.66
CA GLN A 90 -7.79 -1.43 -0.46
C GLN A 90 -7.51 0.07 -0.42
N ILE A 91 -6.61 0.55 -1.26
CA ILE A 91 -6.29 1.97 -1.40
C ILE A 91 -6.66 2.44 -2.80
N ILE A 92 -6.92 3.72 -2.94
CA ILE A 92 -7.28 4.37 -4.21
C ILE A 92 -6.06 4.74 -5.08
N HIS A 93 -4.86 4.31 -4.70
CA HIS A 93 -3.59 4.65 -5.36
C HIS A 93 -2.86 3.38 -5.80
N GLU A 94 -3.39 2.71 -6.83
CA GLU A 94 -2.79 1.50 -7.41
C GLU A 94 -1.82 1.90 -8.53
N VAL A 95 -0.59 2.24 -8.15
CA VAL A 95 0.47 2.63 -9.08
C VAL A 95 0.94 1.42 -9.90
N SER A 96 1.41 1.66 -11.12
CA SER A 96 1.98 0.70 -12.08
C SER A 96 0.99 -0.13 -12.91
N THR A 97 -0.31 -0.03 -12.68
CA THR A 97 -1.31 -0.74 -13.50
C THR A 97 -1.54 -0.07 -14.87
N THR A 98 -1.22 1.21 -14.98
CA THR A 98 -1.27 2.01 -16.21
C THR A 98 0.06 2.75 -16.37
N ARG A 99 1.11 2.00 -16.72
CA ARG A 99 2.46 2.55 -16.81
C ARG A 99 2.73 3.17 -18.17
N MET A 100 3.54 4.20 -18.19
CA MET A 100 4.08 4.80 -19.41
C MET A 100 5.16 3.91 -20.02
N GLY A 101 5.26 3.92 -21.36
CA GLY A 101 6.28 3.18 -22.10
C GLY A 101 6.36 3.59 -23.55
N SER A 102 7.23 2.95 -24.31
CA SER A 102 7.46 3.22 -25.72
C SER A 102 6.64 2.32 -26.67
N ASP A 103 6.05 1.24 -26.16
CA ASP A 103 5.24 0.31 -26.96
C ASP A 103 3.78 0.39 -26.50
N PRO A 104 2.84 0.84 -27.37
CA PRO A 104 1.43 0.94 -27.03
C PRO A 104 0.73 -0.40 -26.79
N LYS A 105 1.39 -1.53 -27.04
CA LYS A 105 0.88 -2.87 -26.69
C LYS A 105 1.11 -3.23 -25.22
N ASP A 106 2.12 -2.60 -24.61
CA ASP A 106 2.59 -2.91 -23.26
C ASP A 106 2.42 -1.73 -22.28
N SER A 107 1.96 -0.58 -22.75
CA SER A 107 1.95 0.67 -21.99
C SER A 107 0.85 1.64 -22.45
N VAL A 108 0.62 2.65 -21.67
CA VAL A 108 -0.26 3.79 -22.01
C VAL A 108 0.55 5.00 -22.46
#